data_64402c94628a77827bf6cd556addc2e5
#
_entry.id   64402c94628a77827bf6cd556addc2e5
#
_cell.length_a   1.000
_cell.length_b   1.000
_cell.length_c   1.000
_cell.angle_alpha   90.00
_cell.angle_beta   90.00
_cell.angle_gamma   90.00
#
_symmetry.space_group_name_H-M   'P 1'
#
loop_
_entity.id
_entity.type
_entity.pdbx_description
1 polymer ?
#
loop_
_entity_poly.entity_id
_entity_poly.type
_entity_poly.pdbx_seq_one_letter_code
_entity_poly.pdbx_strand_id
1 'polypeptide(L)'
;MAAERLGNRPCAGRYSDIVQSIGNTPLVELPRLSPKPGVRVWAKLESRNPTGSVKDRVARALIEDAEEKGAIAVGQTILEPTSGNTGISLAMICSRKGYKLKVVMPDNVTPERTQLLTMYGAEIVYSDGTQGSNGAVAKALEMAAEDPSCYMPYQYGNEANPNAHYNGTALEILEELDEVSAFVAGLGTGGTLMGNGRRLKETFGDAVKIVAAEPMQGEPVQGLRSLDDGFIPPIIDISLLDRKIFVTNRDAIIWTRKLLDEEGVFAGVSSGAIASIAVRIAGELDEGNVVFVVADDGWKYLSSGIYTLPVEEIENLESTVWW
;
A
#
# COMPACT_ATOMS: atom_id res chain seq x y z
N MET A 1 -34.80 -4.57 -11.20
CA MET A 1 -34.64 -3.87 -9.92
C MET A 1 -34.66 -2.39 -10.22
N ALA A 2 -35.52 -1.62 -9.54
CA ALA A 2 -35.50 -0.15 -9.66
C ALA A 2 -34.15 0.33 -9.11
N ALA A 3 -33.44 1.17 -9.88
CA ALA A 3 -32.20 1.76 -9.42
C ALA A 3 -32.48 2.57 -8.14
N GLU A 4 -31.88 2.17 -7.05
CA GLU A 4 -31.91 2.93 -5.80
C GLU A 4 -31.30 4.31 -6.05
N ARG A 5 -32.04 5.36 -5.73
CA ARG A 5 -31.51 6.72 -5.91
C ARG A 5 -30.38 6.94 -4.91
N LEU A 6 -29.18 7.18 -5.42
CA LEU A 6 -28.05 7.56 -4.58
C LEU A 6 -28.34 8.89 -3.88
N GLY A 7 -28.47 8.84 -2.56
CA GLY A 7 -28.55 10.05 -1.75
C GLY A 7 -27.16 10.72 -1.63
N ASN A 8 -27.13 12.05 -1.59
CA ASN A 8 -25.89 12.75 -1.24
C ASN A 8 -25.51 12.42 0.20
N ARG A 9 -24.34 11.82 0.39
CA ARG A 9 -23.72 11.68 1.71
C ARG A 9 -22.93 12.97 2.02
N PRO A 10 -22.98 13.49 3.25
CA PRO A 10 -22.11 14.60 3.66
C PRO A 10 -20.64 14.23 3.47
N CYS A 11 -19.80 15.21 3.12
CA CYS A 11 -18.36 15.01 3.17
C CYS A 11 -17.93 14.59 4.58
N ALA A 12 -16.93 13.71 4.69
CA ALA A 12 -16.48 13.12 5.95
C ALA A 12 -15.80 14.11 6.92
N GLY A 13 -15.75 15.40 6.63
CA GLY A 13 -15.23 16.39 7.56
C GLY A 13 -14.71 17.65 6.88
N ARG A 14 -14.28 18.59 7.71
CA ARG A 14 -13.62 19.83 7.31
C ARG A 14 -12.21 19.84 7.88
N TYR A 15 -11.22 19.88 6.99
CA TYR A 15 -9.82 19.84 7.34
C TYR A 15 -9.16 21.21 7.10
N SER A 16 -8.23 21.59 7.96
CA SER A 16 -7.47 22.83 7.82
C SER A 16 -6.23 22.65 6.94
N ASP A 17 -5.80 21.41 6.72
CA ASP A 17 -4.62 21.05 5.94
C ASP A 17 -4.85 19.73 5.21
N ILE A 18 -4.18 19.56 4.06
CA ILE A 18 -4.26 18.33 3.26
C ILE A 18 -3.75 17.10 4.03
N VAL A 19 -2.75 17.26 4.90
CA VAL A 19 -2.20 16.16 5.72
C VAL A 19 -3.25 15.63 6.70
N GLN A 20 -4.14 16.50 7.22
CA GLN A 20 -5.23 16.10 8.10
C GLN A 20 -6.33 15.30 7.41
N SER A 21 -6.43 15.39 6.09
CA SER A 21 -7.41 14.62 5.31
C SER A 21 -6.98 13.19 5.03
N ILE A 22 -5.78 12.79 5.47
CA ILE A 22 -5.28 11.42 5.35
C ILE A 22 -6.09 10.50 6.27
N GLY A 23 -6.58 9.40 5.72
CA GLY A 23 -7.40 8.43 6.44
C GLY A 23 -8.89 8.61 6.16
N ASN A 24 -9.75 7.99 6.99
CA ASN A 24 -11.20 7.93 6.82
C ASN A 24 -11.59 7.50 5.39
N THR A 25 -10.87 6.50 4.88
CA THR A 25 -11.08 6.01 3.52
C THR A 25 -12.32 5.12 3.45
N PRO A 26 -13.04 5.11 2.32
CA PRO A 26 -14.25 4.28 2.19
C PRO A 26 -13.97 2.78 2.36
N LEU A 27 -14.90 2.09 2.98
CA LEU A 27 -15.04 0.63 2.91
C LEU A 27 -16.22 0.31 2.00
N VAL A 28 -15.98 -0.39 0.88
CA VAL A 28 -16.96 -0.61 -0.19
C VAL A 28 -17.17 -2.10 -0.41
N GLU A 29 -18.44 -2.53 -0.36
CA GLU A 29 -18.80 -3.90 -0.73
C GLU A 29 -18.66 -4.11 -2.24
N LEU A 30 -18.10 -5.25 -2.63
CA LEU A 30 -17.92 -5.66 -4.02
C LEU A 30 -18.82 -6.86 -4.33
N PRO A 31 -20.11 -6.62 -4.60
CA PRO A 31 -21.11 -7.70 -4.68
C PRO A 31 -20.94 -8.62 -5.89
N ARG A 32 -20.32 -8.15 -6.97
CA ARG A 32 -20.06 -8.97 -8.17
C ARG A 32 -18.87 -9.91 -7.99
N LEU A 33 -17.97 -9.57 -7.04
CA LEU A 33 -16.84 -10.40 -6.68
C LEU A 33 -17.13 -11.33 -5.49
N SER A 34 -18.26 -11.15 -4.79
CA SER A 34 -18.68 -12.06 -3.73
C SER A 34 -19.06 -13.42 -4.32
N PRO A 35 -18.40 -14.53 -3.90
CA PRO A 35 -18.51 -15.80 -4.60
C PRO A 35 -19.84 -16.52 -4.37
N LYS A 36 -20.56 -16.20 -3.27
CA LYS A 36 -21.82 -16.84 -2.88
C LYS A 36 -22.62 -15.99 -1.89
N PRO A 37 -23.93 -16.21 -1.78
CA PRO A 37 -24.76 -15.56 -0.76
C PRO A 37 -24.24 -15.82 0.66
N GLY A 38 -24.33 -14.79 1.53
CA GLY A 38 -23.86 -14.87 2.92
C GLY A 38 -22.37 -14.52 3.10
N VAL A 39 -21.57 -14.52 2.03
CA VAL A 39 -20.17 -14.07 2.07
C VAL A 39 -20.05 -12.75 1.35
N ARG A 40 -19.46 -11.74 2.02
CA ARG A 40 -19.26 -10.40 1.47
C ARG A 40 -17.78 -10.10 1.34
N VAL A 41 -17.40 -9.50 0.20
CA VAL A 41 -16.04 -9.02 -0.06
C VAL A 41 -16.05 -7.51 0.00
N TRP A 42 -15.18 -6.95 0.83
CA TRP A 42 -15.08 -5.53 1.11
C TRP A 42 -13.71 -4.97 0.72
N ALA A 43 -13.71 -3.89 -0.03
CA ALA A 43 -12.52 -3.16 -0.41
C ALA A 43 -12.33 -1.93 0.47
N LYS A 44 -11.23 -1.87 1.23
CA LYS A 44 -10.78 -0.65 1.92
C LYS A 44 -9.99 0.20 0.94
N LEU A 45 -10.61 1.29 0.46
CA LEU A 45 -10.10 2.11 -0.64
C LEU A 45 -9.01 3.09 -0.19
N GLU A 46 -7.82 2.58 0.12
CA GLU A 46 -6.68 3.42 0.50
C GLU A 46 -6.15 4.30 -0.65
N SER A 47 -6.59 4.02 -1.88
CA SER A 47 -6.41 4.90 -3.04
C SER A 47 -7.12 6.25 -2.91
N ARG A 48 -7.99 6.43 -1.92
CA ARG A 48 -8.71 7.69 -1.65
C ARG A 48 -7.96 8.65 -0.73
N ASN A 49 -6.80 8.28 -0.24
CA ASN A 49 -5.90 9.22 0.42
C ASN A 49 -5.40 10.31 -0.57
N PRO A 50 -4.93 11.47 -0.09
CA PRO A 50 -4.56 12.62 -0.92
C PRO A 50 -3.61 12.35 -2.09
N THR A 51 -2.57 11.51 -1.89
CA THR A 51 -1.65 11.14 -2.99
C THR A 51 -2.07 9.86 -3.71
N GLY A 52 -3.22 9.31 -3.38
CA GLY A 52 -3.78 8.13 -4.01
C GLY A 52 -3.17 6.82 -3.53
N SER A 53 -2.75 6.72 -2.26
CA SER A 53 -2.24 5.45 -1.73
C SER A 53 -2.31 5.28 -0.21
N VAL A 54 -2.23 4.04 0.22
CA VAL A 54 -2.08 3.61 1.62
C VAL A 54 -0.86 4.24 2.31
N LYS A 55 0.14 4.66 1.55
CA LYS A 55 1.39 5.19 2.08
C LYS A 55 1.28 6.60 2.65
N ASP A 56 0.20 7.33 2.37
CA ASP A 56 -0.06 8.61 3.01
C ASP A 56 -0.15 8.46 4.54
N ARG A 57 -0.80 7.40 5.01
CA ARG A 57 -0.86 7.08 6.45
C ARG A 57 0.51 6.81 7.04
N VAL A 58 1.30 6.00 6.33
CA VAL A 58 2.65 5.62 6.76
C VAL A 58 3.57 6.84 6.80
N ALA A 59 3.59 7.62 5.73
CA ALA A 59 4.43 8.82 5.65
C ALA A 59 4.08 9.85 6.72
N ARG A 60 2.78 10.07 6.97
CA ARG A 60 2.30 10.92 8.06
C ARG A 60 2.82 10.43 9.41
N ALA A 61 2.60 9.15 9.72
CA ALA A 61 3.00 8.59 11.01
C ALA A 61 4.52 8.63 11.22
N LEU A 62 5.32 8.36 10.18
CA LEU A 62 6.77 8.44 10.24
C LEU A 62 7.28 9.85 10.56
N ILE A 63 6.69 10.88 9.96
CA ILE A 63 7.09 12.26 10.20
C ILE A 63 6.59 12.75 11.56
N GLU A 64 5.33 12.47 11.94
CA GLU A 64 4.77 12.84 13.24
C GLU A 64 5.53 12.17 14.39
N ASP A 65 5.87 10.90 14.28
CA ASP A 65 6.70 10.18 15.27
C ASP A 65 8.10 10.80 15.44
N ALA A 66 8.72 11.20 14.32
CA ALA A 66 10.02 11.87 14.36
C ALA A 66 9.94 13.27 14.98
N GLU A 67 8.87 14.02 14.73
CA GLU A 67 8.61 15.33 15.35
C GLU A 67 8.37 15.19 16.86
N GLU A 68 7.53 14.23 17.28
CA GLU A 68 7.25 13.97 18.70
C GLU A 68 8.49 13.56 19.50
N LYS A 69 9.38 12.80 18.89
CA LYS A 69 10.67 12.39 19.48
C LYS A 69 11.74 13.50 19.42
N GLY A 70 11.46 14.63 18.77
CA GLY A 70 12.45 15.68 18.53
C GLY A 70 13.61 15.23 17.66
N ALA A 71 13.41 14.20 16.84
CA ALA A 71 14.43 13.62 15.97
C ALA A 71 14.66 14.45 14.69
N ILE A 72 13.71 15.31 14.34
CA ILE A 72 13.80 16.22 13.19
C ILE A 72 13.44 17.65 13.54
N ALA A 73 14.06 18.60 12.82
CA ALA A 73 13.77 20.03 12.91
C ALA A 73 13.32 20.57 11.56
N VAL A 74 12.52 21.63 11.56
CA VAL A 74 12.06 22.30 10.34
C VAL A 74 13.26 22.67 9.45
N GLY A 75 13.17 22.36 8.16
CA GLY A 75 14.23 22.58 7.18
C GLY A 75 15.25 21.43 7.06
N GLN A 76 15.18 20.43 7.94
CA GLN A 76 16.04 19.25 7.85
C GLN A 76 15.73 18.42 6.60
N THR A 77 16.71 17.65 6.14
CA THR A 77 16.55 16.73 5.01
C THR A 77 16.10 15.36 5.51
N ILE A 78 14.96 14.91 5.00
CA ILE A 78 14.48 13.54 5.16
C ILE A 78 15.05 12.72 4.00
N LEU A 79 15.61 11.55 4.31
CA LEU A 79 16.16 10.60 3.34
C LEU A 79 15.41 9.29 3.41
N GLU A 80 14.82 8.80 2.32
CA GLU A 80 14.10 7.51 2.33
C GLU A 80 14.36 6.71 1.06
N PRO A 81 14.72 5.41 1.19
CA PRO A 81 14.80 4.50 0.06
C PRO A 81 13.38 4.06 -0.35
N THR A 82 12.92 4.57 -1.48
CA THR A 82 11.60 4.21 -1.99
C THR A 82 11.43 4.58 -3.45
N SER A 83 10.94 3.65 -4.24
CA SER A 83 10.64 3.84 -5.66
C SER A 83 9.18 4.21 -5.94
N GLY A 84 8.35 4.28 -4.91
CA GLY A 84 6.92 4.34 -5.13
C GLY A 84 6.14 5.28 -4.21
N ASN A 85 5.00 4.79 -3.82
CA ASN A 85 3.99 5.57 -3.08
C ASN A 85 4.50 6.23 -1.80
N THR A 86 5.43 5.59 -1.06
CA THR A 86 5.99 6.19 0.15
C THR A 86 6.75 7.48 -0.15
N GLY A 87 7.56 7.50 -1.23
CA GLY A 87 8.27 8.70 -1.66
C GLY A 87 7.32 9.83 -2.02
N ILE A 88 6.26 9.54 -2.78
CA ILE A 88 5.25 10.52 -3.19
C ILE A 88 4.53 11.10 -1.96
N SER A 89 4.13 10.22 -1.02
CA SER A 89 3.46 10.63 0.23
C SER A 89 4.38 11.48 1.11
N LEU A 90 5.64 11.08 1.28
CA LEU A 90 6.64 11.86 2.00
C LEU A 90 6.89 13.21 1.31
N ALA A 91 6.94 13.24 -0.02
CA ALA A 91 7.16 14.48 -0.77
C ALA A 91 6.03 15.50 -0.52
N MET A 92 4.78 15.06 -0.55
CA MET A 92 3.64 15.90 -0.22
C MET A 92 3.72 16.43 1.22
N ILE A 93 3.98 15.55 2.20
CA ILE A 93 4.03 15.92 3.63
C ILE A 93 5.23 16.82 3.93
N CYS A 94 6.41 16.50 3.42
CA CYS A 94 7.62 17.29 3.60
C CYS A 94 7.45 18.70 3.01
N SER A 95 6.90 18.80 1.81
CA SER A 95 6.59 20.09 1.17
C SER A 95 5.63 20.93 2.05
N ARG A 96 4.61 20.31 2.64
CA ARG A 96 3.65 21.01 3.50
C ARG A 96 4.22 21.43 4.87
N LYS A 97 5.10 20.61 5.44
CA LYS A 97 5.69 20.84 6.77
C LYS A 97 7.04 21.60 6.73
N GLY A 98 7.57 21.90 5.55
CA GLY A 98 8.82 22.65 5.38
C GLY A 98 10.09 21.82 5.55
N TYR A 99 10.01 20.50 5.35
CA TYR A 99 11.16 19.61 5.28
C TYR A 99 11.67 19.50 3.84
N LYS A 100 12.98 19.22 3.69
CA LYS A 100 13.53 18.78 2.41
C LYS A 100 13.38 17.27 2.30
N LEU A 101 13.14 16.75 1.10
CA LEU A 101 13.11 15.32 0.87
C LEU A 101 14.14 14.91 -0.17
N LYS A 102 14.89 13.88 0.16
CA LYS A 102 15.79 13.16 -0.73
C LYS A 102 15.33 11.71 -0.82
N VAL A 103 14.99 11.26 -2.03
CA VAL A 103 14.52 9.90 -2.32
C VAL A 103 15.59 9.13 -3.04
N VAL A 104 15.91 7.93 -2.56
CA VAL A 104 16.76 6.98 -3.27
C VAL A 104 15.90 5.93 -3.93
N MET A 105 16.00 5.81 -5.26
CA MET A 105 15.17 4.86 -6.02
C MET A 105 15.93 4.27 -7.23
N PRO A 106 15.55 3.08 -7.71
CA PRO A 106 16.09 2.51 -8.94
C PRO A 106 15.85 3.44 -10.14
N ASP A 107 16.75 3.42 -11.13
CA ASP A 107 16.68 4.28 -12.32
C ASP A 107 15.64 3.82 -13.37
N ASN A 108 15.06 2.63 -13.19
CA ASN A 108 14.12 1.97 -14.10
C ASN A 108 12.65 2.03 -13.62
N VAL A 109 12.27 3.08 -12.90
CA VAL A 109 10.89 3.33 -12.45
C VAL A 109 10.04 4.01 -13.52
N THR A 110 8.70 3.96 -13.37
CA THR A 110 7.79 4.62 -14.30
C THR A 110 7.92 6.13 -14.27
N PRO A 111 7.74 6.82 -15.44
CA PRO A 111 7.88 8.29 -15.54
C PRO A 111 6.95 9.06 -14.59
N GLU A 112 5.75 8.55 -14.34
CA GLU A 112 4.75 9.21 -13.47
C GLU A 112 5.28 9.39 -12.05
N ARG A 113 6.03 8.42 -11.53
CA ARG A 113 6.61 8.49 -10.17
C ARG A 113 7.65 9.59 -10.08
N THR A 114 8.57 9.63 -11.05
CA THR A 114 9.59 10.69 -11.13
C THR A 114 8.95 12.06 -11.24
N GLN A 115 7.93 12.20 -12.09
CA GLN A 115 7.21 13.47 -12.26
C GLN A 115 6.55 13.92 -10.96
N LEU A 116 5.83 13.04 -10.26
CA LEU A 116 5.15 13.37 -8.99
C LEU A 116 6.15 13.80 -7.92
N LEU A 117 7.26 13.08 -7.75
CA LEU A 117 8.31 13.43 -6.80
C LEU A 117 8.89 14.82 -7.10
N THR A 118 9.20 15.08 -8.38
CA THR A 118 9.74 16.36 -8.84
C THR A 118 8.76 17.51 -8.62
N MET A 119 7.47 17.29 -8.90
CA MET A 119 6.42 18.31 -8.70
C MET A 119 6.27 18.71 -7.22
N TYR A 120 6.48 17.81 -6.28
CA TYR A 120 6.50 18.10 -4.84
C TYR A 120 7.86 18.62 -4.36
N GLY A 121 8.87 18.75 -5.23
CA GLY A 121 10.18 19.32 -4.90
C GLY A 121 11.15 18.34 -4.23
N ALA A 122 10.96 17.04 -4.36
CA ALA A 122 11.89 16.05 -3.86
C ALA A 122 13.17 15.99 -4.72
N GLU A 123 14.32 15.84 -4.07
CA GLU A 123 15.57 15.47 -4.71
C GLU A 123 15.59 13.95 -4.95
N ILE A 124 15.91 13.55 -6.17
CA ILE A 124 15.94 12.14 -6.56
C ILE A 124 17.40 11.70 -6.75
N VAL A 125 17.78 10.64 -6.04
CA VAL A 125 19.06 9.95 -6.20
C VAL A 125 18.80 8.57 -6.77
N TYR A 126 19.34 8.29 -7.94
CA TYR A 126 19.15 6.99 -8.59
C TYR A 126 20.15 5.95 -8.06
N SER A 127 19.65 4.74 -7.86
CA SER A 127 20.43 3.51 -7.66
C SER A 127 20.37 2.63 -8.90
N ASP A 128 21.26 1.64 -8.98
CA ASP A 128 21.27 0.65 -10.07
C ASP A 128 19.95 -0.12 -10.11
N GLY A 129 19.21 0.03 -11.20
CA GLY A 129 17.92 -0.62 -11.42
C GLY A 129 17.98 -2.15 -11.39
N THR A 130 19.13 -2.75 -11.74
CA THR A 130 19.31 -4.21 -11.71
C THR A 130 19.25 -4.78 -10.28
N GLN A 131 19.54 -3.96 -9.27
CA GLN A 131 19.47 -4.32 -7.85
C GLN A 131 18.11 -4.04 -7.21
N GLY A 132 17.19 -3.40 -7.96
CA GLY A 132 15.85 -3.07 -7.50
C GLY A 132 15.81 -2.30 -6.19
N SER A 133 14.80 -2.56 -5.38
CA SER A 133 14.62 -1.87 -4.09
C SER A 133 15.73 -2.18 -3.07
N ASN A 134 16.38 -3.33 -3.16
CA ASN A 134 17.48 -3.68 -2.26
C ASN A 134 18.70 -2.79 -2.50
N GLY A 135 19.02 -2.48 -3.76
CA GLY A 135 20.07 -1.53 -4.12
C GLY A 135 19.78 -0.11 -3.62
N ALA A 136 18.53 0.33 -3.72
CA ALA A 136 18.11 1.63 -3.19
C ALA A 136 18.25 1.70 -1.65
N VAL A 137 17.87 0.65 -0.93
CA VAL A 137 18.03 0.55 0.53
C VAL A 137 19.52 0.62 0.93
N ALA A 138 20.37 -0.18 0.28
CA ALA A 138 21.80 -0.19 0.57
C ALA A 138 22.42 1.19 0.36
N LYS A 139 22.13 1.85 -0.77
CA LYS A 139 22.61 3.18 -1.07
C LYS A 139 22.12 4.26 -0.08
N ALA A 140 20.84 4.18 0.33
CA ALA A 140 20.31 5.13 1.30
C ALA A 140 20.95 4.97 2.69
N LEU A 141 21.24 3.74 3.11
CA LEU A 141 21.96 3.46 4.37
C LEU A 141 23.38 4.01 4.34
N GLU A 142 24.10 3.85 3.22
CA GLU A 142 25.42 4.45 3.01
C GLU A 142 25.37 5.97 3.10
N MET A 143 24.43 6.61 2.38
CA MET A 143 24.25 8.06 2.41
C MET A 143 23.89 8.58 3.80
N ALA A 144 23.06 7.88 4.55
CA ALA A 144 22.69 8.25 5.92
C ALA A 144 23.90 8.15 6.89
N ALA A 145 24.80 7.20 6.66
CA ALA A 145 26.04 7.07 7.43
C ALA A 145 27.05 8.16 7.10
N GLU A 146 27.13 8.61 5.83
CA GLU A 146 28.02 9.66 5.37
C GLU A 146 27.54 11.07 5.76
N ASP A 147 26.22 11.30 5.80
CA ASP A 147 25.61 12.58 6.14
C ASP A 147 24.64 12.46 7.32
N PRO A 148 25.12 12.57 8.56
CA PRO A 148 24.29 12.51 9.76
C PRO A 148 23.28 13.66 9.89
N SER A 149 23.34 14.69 9.05
CA SER A 149 22.33 15.76 9.03
C SER A 149 21.04 15.33 8.38
N CYS A 150 21.04 14.24 7.59
CA CYS A 150 19.85 13.61 7.04
C CYS A 150 19.19 12.72 8.09
N TYR A 151 17.87 12.79 8.17
CA TYR A 151 17.07 11.85 8.97
C TYR A 151 16.44 10.80 8.06
N MET A 152 16.66 9.53 8.35
CA MET A 152 16.06 8.42 7.63
C MET A 152 14.94 7.76 8.46
N PRO A 153 13.66 7.98 8.11
CA PRO A 153 12.52 7.37 8.81
C PRO A 153 12.55 5.84 8.79
N TYR A 154 13.03 5.28 7.68
CA TYR A 154 13.20 3.84 7.46
C TYR A 154 11.92 3.03 7.64
N GLN A 155 11.01 3.13 6.68
CA GLN A 155 9.69 2.48 6.71
C GLN A 155 9.70 0.97 7.00
N TYR A 156 10.81 0.29 6.72
CA TYR A 156 10.94 -1.17 6.89
C TYR A 156 11.18 -1.60 8.35
N GLY A 157 11.72 -0.72 9.18
CA GLY A 157 12.08 -1.01 10.55
C GLY A 157 11.44 -0.10 11.59
N ASN A 158 10.58 0.84 11.19
CA ASN A 158 9.97 1.81 12.10
C ASN A 158 8.55 1.39 12.48
N GLU A 159 8.29 1.20 13.78
CA GLU A 159 6.97 0.83 14.31
C GLU A 159 5.90 1.90 14.08
N ALA A 160 6.23 3.15 13.73
CA ALA A 160 5.25 4.14 13.30
C ALA A 160 4.47 3.67 12.05
N ASN A 161 5.09 2.85 11.19
CA ASN A 161 4.43 2.27 10.02
C ASN A 161 3.26 1.33 10.42
N PRO A 162 3.44 0.23 11.14
CA PRO A 162 2.30 -0.57 11.57
C PRO A 162 1.34 0.20 12.49
N ASN A 163 1.83 1.12 13.33
CA ASN A 163 0.99 1.92 14.21
C ASN A 163 0.02 2.84 13.45
N ALA A 164 0.39 3.34 12.26
CA ALA A 164 -0.50 4.09 11.39
C ALA A 164 -1.75 3.28 10.99
N HIS A 165 -1.60 1.97 10.83
CA HIS A 165 -2.69 1.07 10.48
C HIS A 165 -3.45 0.55 11.70
N TYR A 166 -2.73 0.29 12.80
CA TYR A 166 -3.34 -0.13 14.06
C TYR A 166 -4.28 0.94 14.63
N ASN A 167 -3.85 2.22 14.60
CA ASN A 167 -4.61 3.35 15.13
C ASN A 167 -5.49 4.07 14.08
N GLY A 168 -5.44 3.64 12.82
CA GLY A 168 -6.19 4.25 11.71
C GLY A 168 -7.00 3.22 10.94
N THR A 169 -6.41 2.57 9.95
CA THR A 169 -7.12 1.68 9.02
C THR A 169 -7.95 0.60 9.72
N ALA A 170 -7.39 -0.03 10.76
CA ALA A 170 -8.08 -1.08 11.51
C ALA A 170 -9.27 -0.54 12.29
N LEU A 171 -9.13 0.63 12.93
CA LEU A 171 -10.24 1.27 13.64
C LEU A 171 -11.38 1.64 12.69
N GLU A 172 -11.04 2.20 11.54
CA GLU A 172 -12.05 2.53 10.52
C GLU A 172 -12.80 1.30 9.99
N ILE A 173 -12.14 0.13 9.91
CA ILE A 173 -12.79 -1.14 9.55
C ILE A 173 -13.72 -1.60 10.68
N LEU A 174 -13.28 -1.51 11.94
CA LEU A 174 -14.06 -1.91 13.11
C LEU A 174 -15.26 -0.99 13.39
N GLU A 175 -15.22 0.27 12.94
CA GLU A 175 -16.36 1.19 13.03
C GLU A 175 -17.47 0.85 12.03
N GLU A 176 -17.14 0.16 10.92
CA GLU A 176 -18.08 -0.16 9.83
C GLU A 176 -18.57 -1.62 9.86
N LEU A 177 -17.81 -2.54 10.47
CA LEU A 177 -18.12 -3.97 10.50
C LEU A 177 -18.02 -4.55 11.91
N ASP A 178 -19.10 -5.17 12.36
CA ASP A 178 -19.18 -5.86 13.66
C ASP A 178 -18.36 -7.16 13.68
N GLU A 179 -18.06 -7.72 12.49
CA GLU A 179 -17.29 -8.96 12.32
C GLU A 179 -16.41 -8.92 11.06
N VAL A 180 -15.23 -9.50 11.15
CA VAL A 180 -14.30 -9.71 10.03
C VAL A 180 -13.79 -11.14 10.09
N SER A 181 -14.13 -11.96 9.10
CA SER A 181 -13.68 -13.37 9.02
C SER A 181 -12.26 -13.48 8.47
N ALA A 182 -11.88 -12.59 7.56
CA ALA A 182 -10.51 -12.50 7.06
C ALA A 182 -10.14 -11.07 6.66
N PHE A 183 -8.89 -10.71 6.93
CA PHE A 183 -8.24 -9.50 6.43
C PHE A 183 -7.11 -9.87 5.49
N VAL A 184 -7.14 -9.34 4.28
CA VAL A 184 -6.17 -9.67 3.22
C VAL A 184 -5.42 -8.40 2.80
N ALA A 185 -4.10 -8.43 2.87
CA ALA A 185 -3.27 -7.33 2.37
C ALA A 185 -1.98 -7.84 1.72
N GLY A 186 -1.37 -6.99 0.93
CA GLY A 186 -0.12 -7.31 0.23
C GLY A 186 1.10 -7.22 1.15
N LEU A 187 2.04 -8.11 0.93
CA LEU A 187 3.29 -8.15 1.65
C LEU A 187 4.30 -7.23 0.94
N GLY A 188 4.50 -6.03 1.49
CA GLY A 188 5.50 -5.06 1.06
C GLY A 188 6.44 -4.77 2.22
N THR A 189 6.27 -3.63 2.91
CA THR A 189 6.98 -3.36 4.18
C THR A 189 6.46 -4.20 5.35
N GLY A 190 5.25 -4.74 5.24
CA GLY A 190 4.55 -5.46 6.30
C GLY A 190 3.64 -4.59 7.18
N GLY A 191 3.82 -3.26 7.18
CA GLY A 191 3.09 -2.37 8.09
C GLY A 191 1.58 -2.53 8.06
N THR A 192 0.98 -2.62 6.88
CA THR A 192 -0.47 -2.81 6.71
C THR A 192 -0.96 -4.12 7.33
N LEU A 193 -0.24 -5.23 7.10
CA LEU A 193 -0.57 -6.53 7.68
C LEU A 193 -0.41 -6.51 9.20
N MET A 194 0.73 -6.01 9.69
CA MET A 194 1.04 -5.99 11.12
C MET A 194 0.09 -5.10 11.91
N GLY A 195 -0.15 -3.88 11.46
CA GLY A 195 -1.01 -2.94 12.17
C GLY A 195 -2.47 -3.40 12.22
N ASN A 196 -3.05 -3.73 11.05
CA ASN A 196 -4.42 -4.24 11.01
C ASN A 196 -4.54 -5.60 11.68
N GLY A 197 -3.57 -6.50 11.44
CA GLY A 197 -3.59 -7.84 12.01
C GLY A 197 -3.57 -7.83 13.54
N ARG A 198 -2.68 -7.05 14.16
CA ARG A 198 -2.63 -6.88 15.62
C ARG A 198 -3.99 -6.42 16.15
N ARG A 199 -4.54 -5.34 15.61
CA ARG A 199 -5.81 -4.76 16.09
C ARG A 199 -7.01 -5.68 15.88
N LEU A 200 -7.11 -6.31 14.73
CA LEU A 200 -8.22 -7.22 14.42
C LEU A 200 -8.13 -8.51 15.27
N LYS A 201 -6.93 -9.05 15.49
CA LYS A 201 -6.71 -10.20 16.41
C LYS A 201 -7.03 -9.85 17.86
N GLU A 202 -6.73 -8.65 18.33
CA GLU A 202 -7.12 -8.18 19.67
C GLU A 202 -8.64 -8.12 19.82
N THR A 203 -9.37 -7.79 18.73
CA THR A 203 -10.83 -7.64 18.76
C THR A 203 -11.56 -8.97 18.57
N PHE A 204 -11.13 -9.78 17.60
CA PHE A 204 -11.84 -10.98 17.17
C PHE A 204 -11.13 -12.29 17.50
N GLY A 205 -9.92 -12.25 18.07
CA GLY A 205 -9.13 -13.45 18.38
C GLY A 205 -8.89 -14.32 17.12
N ASP A 206 -9.10 -15.63 17.29
CA ASP A 206 -8.90 -16.60 16.19
C ASP A 206 -10.03 -16.64 15.16
N ALA A 207 -11.13 -15.91 15.40
CA ALA A 207 -12.23 -15.81 14.44
C ALA A 207 -11.81 -15.06 13.17
N VAL A 208 -10.87 -14.10 13.27
CA VAL A 208 -10.32 -13.42 12.10
C VAL A 208 -9.06 -14.10 11.59
N LYS A 209 -8.93 -14.26 10.27
CA LYS A 209 -7.72 -14.76 9.61
C LYS A 209 -6.95 -13.61 8.96
N ILE A 210 -5.67 -13.49 9.27
CA ILE A 210 -4.76 -12.50 8.67
C ILE A 210 -4.01 -13.18 7.53
N VAL A 211 -4.27 -12.73 6.30
CA VAL A 211 -3.77 -13.37 5.08
C VAL A 211 -2.88 -12.41 4.30
N ALA A 212 -1.67 -12.84 4.04
CA ALA A 212 -0.71 -12.10 3.23
C ALA A 212 -0.74 -12.55 1.76
N ALA A 213 -0.88 -11.58 0.85
CA ALA A 213 -0.61 -11.77 -0.57
C ALA A 213 0.89 -11.53 -0.83
N GLU A 214 1.57 -12.54 -1.34
CA GLU A 214 3.00 -12.55 -1.60
C GLU A 214 3.26 -12.89 -3.07
N PRO A 215 4.14 -12.17 -3.81
CA PRO A 215 4.50 -12.57 -5.16
C PRO A 215 5.29 -13.88 -5.13
N MET A 216 5.19 -14.66 -6.19
CA MET A 216 6.07 -15.83 -6.37
C MET A 216 7.52 -15.35 -6.49
N GLN A 217 8.45 -16.12 -5.93
CA GLN A 217 9.87 -15.82 -6.05
C GLN A 217 10.27 -15.75 -7.54
N GLY A 218 10.95 -14.65 -7.91
CA GLY A 218 11.34 -14.41 -9.30
C GLY A 218 10.23 -13.86 -10.22
N GLU A 219 9.01 -13.70 -9.71
CA GLU A 219 7.90 -13.07 -10.44
C GLU A 219 7.47 -11.78 -9.73
N PRO A 220 8.11 -10.63 -10.00
CA PRO A 220 7.83 -9.40 -9.30
C PRO A 220 6.38 -8.93 -9.56
N VAL A 221 5.67 -8.61 -8.50
CA VAL A 221 4.39 -7.89 -8.55
C VAL A 221 4.60 -6.51 -7.97
N GLN A 222 4.28 -5.49 -8.76
CA GLN A 222 4.53 -4.11 -8.38
C GLN A 222 3.90 -3.74 -7.03
N GLY A 223 4.72 -3.23 -6.11
CA GLY A 223 4.29 -2.84 -4.76
C GLY A 223 4.28 -3.98 -3.74
N LEU A 224 4.56 -5.21 -4.16
CA LEU A 224 4.71 -6.37 -3.27
C LEU A 224 6.17 -6.83 -3.22
N ARG A 225 6.48 -7.62 -2.20
CA ARG A 225 7.80 -8.21 -1.96
C ARG A 225 7.63 -9.66 -1.56
N SER A 226 8.52 -10.54 -2.03
CA SER A 226 8.66 -11.88 -1.49
C SER A 226 9.59 -11.88 -0.28
N LEU A 227 9.24 -12.62 0.76
CA LEU A 227 10.14 -12.85 1.90
C LEU A 227 11.33 -13.75 1.52
N ASP A 228 11.20 -14.50 0.43
CA ASP A 228 12.24 -15.39 -0.08
C ASP A 228 13.32 -14.64 -0.92
N ASP A 229 13.13 -13.32 -1.16
CA ASP A 229 14.10 -12.45 -1.86
C ASP A 229 15.29 -12.03 -0.97
N GLY A 230 15.43 -12.61 0.22
CA GLY A 230 16.60 -12.45 1.10
C GLY A 230 16.55 -11.22 2.01
N PHE A 231 15.47 -10.42 1.99
CA PHE A 231 15.27 -9.32 2.94
C PHE A 231 13.89 -9.41 3.58
N ILE A 232 13.87 -9.65 4.87
CA ILE A 232 12.65 -9.62 5.70
C ILE A 232 12.62 -8.29 6.46
N PRO A 233 11.62 -7.42 6.23
CA PRO A 233 11.48 -6.18 6.99
C PRO A 233 11.42 -6.43 8.51
N PRO A 234 12.20 -5.71 9.32
CA PRO A 234 12.26 -5.94 10.77
C PRO A 234 10.93 -5.82 11.51
N ILE A 235 9.96 -5.06 10.97
CA ILE A 235 8.63 -4.90 11.57
C ILE A 235 7.70 -6.10 11.35
N ILE A 236 8.09 -7.08 10.52
CA ILE A 236 7.24 -8.23 10.21
C ILE A 236 7.35 -9.29 11.31
N ASP A 237 6.23 -9.59 11.94
CA ASP A 237 6.03 -10.78 12.76
C ASP A 237 5.25 -11.81 11.95
N ILE A 238 5.95 -12.82 11.46
CA ILE A 238 5.36 -13.89 10.65
C ILE A 238 4.33 -14.71 11.45
N SER A 239 4.47 -14.79 12.78
CA SER A 239 3.55 -15.54 13.63
C SER A 239 2.14 -14.94 13.70
N LEU A 240 1.99 -13.67 13.34
CA LEU A 240 0.69 -13.00 13.23
C LEU A 240 -0.10 -13.43 11.99
N LEU A 241 0.58 -13.98 10.97
CA LEU A 241 -0.05 -14.38 9.72
C LEU A 241 -0.63 -15.78 9.83
N ASP A 242 -1.93 -15.92 9.64
CA ASP A 242 -2.56 -17.24 9.55
C ASP A 242 -2.21 -17.93 8.22
N ARG A 243 -2.06 -17.16 7.14
CA ARG A 243 -1.70 -17.70 5.80
C ARG A 243 -0.87 -16.70 5.01
N LYS A 244 0.09 -17.24 4.23
CA LYS A 244 0.74 -16.58 3.10
C LYS A 244 0.30 -17.28 1.82
N ILE A 245 -0.18 -16.54 0.85
CA ILE A 245 -0.66 -17.09 -0.42
C ILE A 245 0.09 -16.41 -1.55
N PHE A 246 0.72 -17.22 -2.39
CA PHE A 246 1.44 -16.74 -3.56
C PHE A 246 0.48 -16.32 -4.67
N VAL A 247 0.85 -15.25 -5.36
CA VAL A 247 0.14 -14.72 -6.53
C VAL A 247 1.15 -14.49 -7.66
N THR A 248 0.76 -14.85 -8.88
CA THR A 248 1.54 -14.61 -10.09
C THR A 248 1.35 -13.16 -10.57
N ASN A 249 2.30 -12.64 -11.33
CA ASN A 249 2.14 -11.34 -11.98
C ASN A 249 0.94 -11.35 -12.95
N ARG A 250 0.74 -12.46 -13.65
CA ARG A 250 -0.41 -12.66 -14.56
C ARG A 250 -1.74 -12.51 -13.82
N ASP A 251 -1.91 -13.21 -12.70
CA ASP A 251 -3.13 -13.11 -11.91
C ASP A 251 -3.34 -11.70 -11.37
N ALA A 252 -2.27 -11.04 -10.91
CA ALA A 252 -2.35 -9.66 -10.45
C ALA A 252 -2.90 -8.72 -11.53
N ILE A 253 -2.43 -8.83 -12.77
CA ILE A 253 -2.90 -8.02 -13.90
C ILE A 253 -4.36 -8.34 -14.24
N ILE A 254 -4.71 -9.61 -14.36
CA ILE A 254 -6.08 -10.06 -14.68
C ILE A 254 -7.07 -9.53 -13.63
N TRP A 255 -6.75 -9.66 -12.35
CA TRP A 255 -7.62 -9.21 -11.27
C TRP A 255 -7.66 -7.69 -11.13
N THR A 256 -6.60 -6.97 -11.51
CA THR A 256 -6.62 -5.50 -11.60
C THR A 256 -7.66 -5.03 -12.62
N ARG A 257 -7.71 -5.67 -13.79
CA ARG A 257 -8.75 -5.38 -14.80
C ARG A 257 -10.13 -5.81 -14.34
N LYS A 258 -10.24 -6.95 -13.69
CA LYS A 258 -11.50 -7.45 -13.15
C LYS A 258 -12.11 -6.51 -12.10
N LEU A 259 -11.30 -5.92 -11.22
CA LEU A 259 -11.73 -4.88 -10.29
C LEU A 259 -12.33 -3.67 -11.03
N LEU A 260 -11.72 -3.26 -12.14
CA LEU A 260 -12.21 -2.16 -12.95
C LEU A 260 -13.50 -2.54 -13.71
N ASP A 261 -13.50 -3.67 -14.39
CA ASP A 261 -14.58 -4.07 -15.29
C ASP A 261 -15.86 -4.47 -14.56
N GLU A 262 -15.71 -5.17 -13.43
CA GLU A 262 -16.87 -5.70 -12.70
C GLU A 262 -17.37 -4.75 -11.62
N GLU A 263 -16.46 -4.04 -10.91
CA GLU A 263 -16.82 -3.23 -9.75
C GLU A 263 -16.54 -1.73 -9.92
N GLY A 264 -15.96 -1.32 -11.06
CA GLY A 264 -15.60 0.08 -11.31
C GLY A 264 -14.45 0.60 -10.43
N VAL A 265 -13.68 -0.30 -9.81
CA VAL A 265 -12.54 0.07 -8.93
C VAL A 265 -11.27 0.18 -9.76
N PHE A 266 -10.85 1.40 -10.05
CA PHE A 266 -9.62 1.68 -10.78
C PHE A 266 -8.42 1.66 -9.81
N ALA A 267 -7.73 0.53 -9.75
CA ALA A 267 -6.72 0.20 -8.74
C ALA A 267 -5.39 -0.22 -9.35
N GLY A 268 -4.29 -0.10 -8.60
CA GLY A 268 -2.97 -0.59 -9.02
C GLY A 268 -2.84 -2.10 -8.95
N VAL A 269 -1.73 -2.63 -9.51
CA VAL A 269 -1.50 -4.08 -9.72
C VAL A 269 -1.48 -4.87 -8.40
N SER A 270 -0.88 -4.31 -7.35
CA SER A 270 -0.88 -4.97 -6.03
C SER A 270 -2.29 -5.17 -5.49
N SER A 271 -3.21 -4.25 -5.79
CA SER A 271 -4.61 -4.37 -5.36
C SER A 271 -5.32 -5.51 -6.09
N GLY A 272 -5.02 -5.73 -7.38
CA GLY A 272 -5.51 -6.90 -8.12
C GLY A 272 -4.99 -8.21 -7.53
N ALA A 273 -3.70 -8.27 -7.21
CA ALA A 273 -3.10 -9.41 -6.52
C ALA A 273 -3.83 -9.73 -5.20
N ILE A 274 -4.06 -8.70 -4.37
CA ILE A 274 -4.74 -8.85 -3.08
C ILE A 274 -6.20 -9.29 -3.27
N ALA A 275 -6.91 -8.71 -4.24
CA ALA A 275 -8.29 -9.05 -4.56
C ALA A 275 -8.47 -10.51 -4.99
N SER A 276 -7.53 -11.05 -5.80
CA SER A 276 -7.56 -12.45 -6.22
C SER A 276 -7.56 -13.41 -5.03
N ILE A 277 -6.72 -13.10 -4.03
CA ILE A 277 -6.61 -13.88 -2.81
C ILE A 277 -7.83 -13.66 -1.91
N ALA A 278 -8.32 -12.43 -1.79
CA ALA A 278 -9.51 -12.13 -1.00
C ALA A 278 -10.73 -12.91 -1.48
N VAL A 279 -10.97 -12.96 -2.79
CA VAL A 279 -12.07 -13.73 -3.38
C VAL A 279 -11.86 -15.25 -3.22
N ARG A 280 -10.62 -15.72 -3.31
CA ARG A 280 -10.30 -17.12 -3.02
C ARG A 280 -10.63 -17.50 -1.58
N ILE A 281 -10.21 -16.67 -0.60
CA ILE A 281 -10.54 -16.86 0.82
C ILE A 281 -12.06 -16.79 1.04
N ALA A 282 -12.75 -15.83 0.41
CA ALA A 282 -14.19 -15.72 0.48
C ALA A 282 -14.90 -17.01 -0.03
N GLY A 283 -14.36 -17.64 -1.07
CA GLY A 283 -14.86 -18.91 -1.58
C GLY A 283 -14.76 -20.09 -0.59
N GLU A 284 -13.84 -20.02 0.36
CA GLU A 284 -13.63 -21.05 1.40
C GLU A 284 -14.59 -20.90 2.59
N LEU A 285 -15.20 -19.72 2.80
CA LEU A 285 -16.11 -19.43 3.89
C LEU A 285 -17.55 -19.88 3.55
N ASP A 286 -18.35 -20.22 4.55
CA ASP A 286 -19.79 -20.43 4.40
C ASP A 286 -20.58 -19.13 4.54
N GLU A 287 -20.16 -18.25 5.45
CA GLU A 287 -20.69 -16.92 5.68
C GLU A 287 -19.60 -15.98 6.24
N GLY A 288 -19.81 -14.66 6.19
CA GLY A 288 -18.97 -13.66 6.84
C GLY A 288 -18.40 -12.61 5.90
N ASN A 289 -17.47 -11.80 6.44
CA ASN A 289 -16.90 -10.64 5.79
C ASN A 289 -15.40 -10.85 5.53
N VAL A 290 -14.99 -10.71 4.27
CA VAL A 290 -13.58 -10.66 3.88
C VAL A 290 -13.24 -9.24 3.51
N VAL A 291 -12.31 -8.63 4.21
CA VAL A 291 -11.83 -7.27 3.94
C VAL A 291 -10.47 -7.34 3.28
N PHE A 292 -10.29 -6.60 2.18
CA PHE A 292 -8.98 -6.43 1.57
C PHE A 292 -8.64 -4.96 1.30
N VAL A 293 -7.36 -4.67 1.12
CA VAL A 293 -6.86 -3.30 0.90
C VAL A 293 -6.65 -3.03 -0.58
N VAL A 294 -7.30 -1.99 -1.11
CA VAL A 294 -6.95 -1.35 -2.38
C VAL A 294 -5.85 -0.34 -2.09
N ALA A 295 -4.61 -0.77 -2.29
CA ALA A 295 -3.42 -0.08 -1.79
C ALA A 295 -3.15 1.27 -2.47
N ASP A 296 -3.44 1.36 -3.77
CA ASP A 296 -3.31 2.60 -4.54
C ASP A 296 -4.24 2.60 -5.77
N ASP A 297 -4.28 3.75 -6.45
CA ASP A 297 -5.05 3.94 -7.68
C ASP A 297 -4.31 3.52 -8.95
N GLY A 298 -5.06 3.39 -10.05
CA GLY A 298 -4.54 3.00 -11.35
C GLY A 298 -3.81 4.11 -12.13
N TRP A 299 -3.92 5.37 -11.71
CA TRP A 299 -3.35 6.50 -12.47
C TRP A 299 -1.83 6.43 -12.63
N LYS A 300 -1.14 5.84 -11.65
CA LYS A 300 0.33 5.70 -11.62
C LYS A 300 0.86 4.62 -12.56
N TYR A 301 -0.03 3.91 -13.27
CA TYR A 301 0.29 2.74 -14.09
C TYR A 301 -0.18 2.88 -15.55
N LEU A 302 -0.66 4.05 -15.96
CA LEU A 302 -1.22 4.25 -17.30
C LEU A 302 -0.19 4.00 -18.41
N SER A 303 1.06 4.43 -18.21
CA SER A 303 2.14 4.22 -19.19
C SER A 303 2.58 2.76 -19.32
N SER A 304 2.25 1.92 -18.34
CA SER A 304 2.64 0.51 -18.35
C SER A 304 1.80 -0.37 -19.30
N GLY A 305 0.67 0.14 -19.79
CA GLY A 305 -0.23 -0.62 -20.67
C GLY A 305 -1.05 -1.72 -19.98
N ILE A 306 -0.95 -1.88 -18.64
CA ILE A 306 -1.61 -2.98 -17.89
C ILE A 306 -3.13 -3.02 -18.07
N TYR A 307 -3.79 -1.92 -18.42
CA TYR A 307 -5.24 -1.86 -18.62
C TYR A 307 -5.66 -2.08 -20.09
N THR A 308 -4.74 -1.98 -21.04
CA THR A 308 -5.08 -1.89 -22.47
C THR A 308 -4.39 -2.92 -23.36
N LEU A 309 -3.18 -3.35 -23.02
CA LEU A 309 -2.44 -4.32 -23.81
C LEU A 309 -2.86 -5.77 -23.50
N PRO A 310 -2.71 -6.72 -24.40
CA PRO A 310 -2.86 -8.15 -24.08
C PRO A 310 -1.97 -8.56 -22.89
N VAL A 311 -2.48 -9.45 -22.04
CA VAL A 311 -1.74 -9.87 -20.82
C VAL A 311 -0.41 -10.50 -21.18
N GLU A 312 -0.37 -11.29 -22.27
CA GLU A 312 0.81 -11.97 -22.79
C GLU A 312 1.92 -10.99 -23.24
N GLU A 313 1.52 -9.78 -23.73
CA GLU A 313 2.48 -8.74 -24.09
C GLU A 313 3.09 -8.07 -22.87
N ILE A 314 2.29 -7.89 -21.81
CA ILE A 314 2.74 -7.27 -20.57
C ILE A 314 3.69 -8.19 -19.79
N GLU A 315 3.40 -9.49 -19.74
CA GLU A 315 4.26 -10.48 -19.09
C GLU A 315 5.67 -10.54 -19.69
N ASN A 316 5.79 -10.23 -20.98
CA ASN A 316 7.06 -10.23 -21.70
C ASN A 316 7.80 -8.88 -21.68
N LEU A 317 7.27 -7.84 -21.01
CA LEU A 317 7.95 -6.56 -20.86
C LEU A 317 9.06 -6.66 -19.80
N GLU A 318 10.14 -7.39 -20.13
CA GLU A 318 11.34 -7.56 -19.28
C GLU A 318 12.02 -6.22 -18.89
N SER A 319 11.71 -5.14 -19.62
CA SER A 319 12.32 -3.82 -19.42
C SER A 319 11.56 -2.92 -18.44
N THR A 320 10.36 -3.29 -18.04
CA THR A 320 9.56 -2.48 -17.12
C THR A 320 9.73 -3.00 -15.71
N VAL A 321 10.57 -2.34 -14.94
CA VAL A 321 10.74 -2.68 -13.53
C VAL A 321 9.50 -2.23 -12.76
N TRP A 322 8.93 -3.18 -12.11
CA TRP A 322 7.69 -3.10 -11.36
C TRP A 322 7.96 -2.93 -9.85
N TRP A 323 8.69 -1.89 -9.48
CA TRP A 323 9.02 -1.62 -8.05
C TRP A 323 8.24 -0.46 -7.47
#